data_6718324eda605ac00a1b946566d0c721
#
_entry.id   6718324eda605ac00a1b946566d0c721
#
_cell.length_a   1.000
_cell.length_b   1.000
_cell.length_c   1.000
_cell.angle_alpha   90.00
_cell.angle_beta   90.00
_cell.angle_gamma   90.00
#
_symmetry.space_group_name_H-M   'P 1'
#
loop_
_entity.id
_entity.type
_entity.pdbx_description
1 polymer ?
#
loop_
_entity_poly.entity_id
_entity_poly.type
_entity_poly.pdbx_seq_one_letter_code
_entity_poly.pdbx_strand_id
1 'polypeptide(L)'
;MKLLTKAWYQTMQDSGMGVMLQVDERAAECSEELFQAVWEEKLAEDLELRREMCAEFEEVFDEAQERQSFAEQHRWEMEYYRTRMPESILNQVADLRVLALGYCTEAVFRALKEYRAWCETWTEKTMDEAWKMRCSQGLESAFTGEHSLHDSVVLSLQREGEDLRMEFDREDPMERLRDIRENDPELLEEMGEEPFLFPEIRAICFRDAEILKQEQCVEKAFWLYDEIWRTEEGGFEIHALLWKDNGVFELTIRCRDTELLWTVPQADIP
;
A
#
# COMPACT_ATOMS: atom_id res chain seq x y z
N MET A 1 6.60 7.66 14.22
CA MET A 1 5.98 6.36 14.54
C MET A 1 6.92 5.57 15.45
N LYS A 2 6.37 4.70 16.29
CA LYS A 2 7.16 3.91 17.27
C LYS A 2 7.21 2.42 16.90
N LEU A 3 6.13 1.89 16.35
CA LEU A 3 5.99 0.49 15.94
C LEU A 3 5.81 0.38 14.43
N LEU A 4 4.76 0.99 13.86
CA LEU A 4 4.44 0.93 12.44
C LEU A 4 5.29 1.91 11.62
N THR A 5 6.60 1.79 11.71
CA THR A 5 7.59 2.69 11.10
C THR A 5 7.71 2.46 9.58
N LYS A 6 8.43 3.36 8.88
CA LYS A 6 8.83 3.14 7.49
C LYS A 6 9.56 1.81 7.29
N ALA A 7 10.42 1.43 8.24
CA ALA A 7 11.13 0.15 8.17
C ALA A 7 10.17 -1.04 8.32
N TRP A 8 9.19 -0.92 9.20
CA TRP A 8 8.12 -1.92 9.33
C TRP A 8 7.33 -2.06 8.01
N TYR A 9 6.85 -0.94 7.46
CA TYR A 9 6.12 -0.95 6.19
C TYR A 9 6.94 -1.55 5.06
N GLN A 10 8.22 -1.20 5.02
CA GLN A 10 9.16 -1.71 4.04
C GLN A 10 9.31 -3.25 4.15
N THR A 11 9.45 -3.79 5.37
CA THR A 11 9.52 -5.25 5.60
C THR A 11 8.20 -5.93 5.24
N MET A 12 7.07 -5.27 5.48
CA MET A 12 5.76 -5.77 5.05
C MET A 12 5.69 -5.90 3.52
N GLN A 13 6.19 -4.91 2.76
CA GLN A 13 6.27 -5.02 1.31
C GLN A 13 7.21 -6.15 0.85
N ASP A 14 8.28 -6.41 1.61
CA ASP A 14 9.23 -7.49 1.29
C ASP A 14 8.63 -8.90 1.47
N SER A 15 7.53 -9.05 2.19
CA SER A 15 6.83 -10.34 2.30
C SER A 15 6.30 -10.86 0.95
N GLY A 16 6.13 -9.99 -0.05
CA GLY A 16 5.79 -10.33 -1.43
C GLY A 16 6.98 -10.62 -2.34
N MET A 17 8.23 -10.43 -1.87
CA MET A 17 9.43 -10.53 -2.71
C MET A 17 9.58 -11.92 -3.34
N GLY A 18 9.64 -11.97 -4.66
CA GLY A 18 9.89 -13.21 -5.42
C GLY A 18 8.79 -14.27 -5.29
N VAL A 19 7.54 -13.89 -4.98
CA VAL A 19 6.41 -14.84 -4.86
C VAL A 19 6.09 -15.54 -6.17
N MET A 20 6.35 -14.89 -7.31
CA MET A 20 6.10 -15.41 -8.66
C MET A 20 7.32 -16.13 -9.28
N LEU A 21 8.42 -16.29 -8.54
CA LEU A 21 9.60 -16.95 -9.05
C LEU A 21 9.36 -18.42 -9.33
N GLN A 22 9.97 -18.90 -10.42
CA GLN A 22 9.99 -20.29 -10.84
C GLN A 22 11.41 -20.87 -10.69
N VAL A 23 11.48 -22.13 -10.29
CA VAL A 23 12.77 -22.82 -10.16
C VAL A 23 13.25 -23.29 -11.50
N ASP A 24 14.46 -22.88 -11.88
CA ASP A 24 15.19 -23.36 -13.04
C ASP A 24 16.68 -23.44 -12.69
N GLU A 25 17.21 -24.66 -12.64
CA GLU A 25 18.61 -24.90 -12.25
C GLU A 25 19.64 -24.34 -13.26
N ARG A 26 19.19 -23.97 -14.47
CA ARG A 26 20.05 -23.24 -15.42
C ARG A 26 20.42 -21.85 -14.90
N ALA A 27 19.61 -21.27 -13.99
CA ALA A 27 19.89 -19.99 -13.32
C ALA A 27 21.07 -20.07 -12.31
N ALA A 28 21.70 -21.24 -12.13
CA ALA A 28 22.90 -21.40 -11.30
C ALA A 28 24.14 -20.74 -11.88
N GLU A 29 24.15 -20.45 -13.18
CA GLU A 29 25.27 -19.84 -13.87
C GLU A 29 24.86 -18.56 -14.59
N CYS A 30 25.74 -17.56 -14.60
CA CYS A 30 25.54 -16.36 -15.41
C CYS A 30 25.77 -16.71 -16.89
N SER A 31 24.71 -16.76 -17.68
CA SER A 31 24.73 -17.15 -19.09
C SER A 31 23.95 -16.13 -19.93
N GLU A 32 24.66 -15.55 -20.93
CA GLU A 32 24.01 -14.66 -21.89
C GLU A 32 22.99 -15.40 -22.77
N GLU A 33 23.27 -16.64 -23.11
CA GLU A 33 22.38 -17.48 -23.91
C GLU A 33 21.06 -17.77 -23.15
N LEU A 34 21.16 -18.09 -21.85
CA LEU A 34 20.01 -18.31 -21.01
C LEU A 34 19.22 -17.00 -20.88
N PHE A 35 19.89 -15.89 -20.56
CA PHE A 35 19.20 -14.59 -20.43
C PHE A 35 18.41 -14.23 -21.68
N GLN A 36 19.02 -14.34 -22.86
CA GLN A 36 18.36 -14.02 -24.13
C GLN A 36 17.17 -14.94 -24.40
N ALA A 37 17.30 -16.24 -24.15
CA ALA A 37 16.20 -17.18 -24.34
C ALA A 37 15.00 -16.88 -23.43
N VAL A 38 15.27 -16.62 -22.14
CA VAL A 38 14.23 -16.29 -21.16
C VAL A 38 13.61 -14.91 -21.43
N TRP A 39 14.43 -13.94 -21.86
CA TRP A 39 13.95 -12.62 -22.26
C TRP A 39 12.96 -12.69 -23.42
N GLU A 40 13.31 -13.43 -24.48
CA GLU A 40 12.43 -13.58 -25.65
C GLU A 40 11.12 -14.29 -25.30
N GLU A 41 11.19 -15.34 -24.46
CA GLU A 41 10.04 -16.07 -23.97
C GLU A 41 9.09 -15.15 -23.17
N LYS A 42 9.62 -14.45 -22.15
CA LYS A 42 8.81 -13.58 -21.28
C LYS A 42 8.27 -12.35 -22.00
N LEU A 43 9.03 -11.77 -22.90
CA LEU A 43 8.55 -10.67 -23.74
C LEU A 43 7.42 -11.13 -24.65
N ALA A 44 7.51 -12.33 -25.22
CA ALA A 44 6.43 -12.84 -26.06
C ALA A 44 5.15 -13.10 -25.26
N GLU A 45 5.26 -13.71 -24.07
CA GLU A 45 4.13 -13.90 -23.15
C GLU A 45 3.47 -12.57 -22.75
N ASP A 46 4.26 -11.55 -22.38
CA ASP A 46 3.76 -10.23 -22.00
C ASP A 46 3.04 -9.52 -23.16
N LEU A 47 3.64 -9.54 -24.36
CA LEU A 47 3.03 -8.93 -25.54
C LEU A 47 1.72 -9.61 -25.96
N GLU A 48 1.61 -10.93 -25.80
CA GLU A 48 0.37 -11.66 -26.06
C GLU A 48 -0.72 -11.25 -25.08
N LEU A 49 -0.41 -11.25 -23.77
CA LEU A 49 -1.34 -10.83 -22.71
C LEU A 49 -1.81 -9.38 -22.93
N ARG A 50 -0.89 -8.45 -23.21
CA ARG A 50 -1.22 -7.04 -23.47
C ARG A 50 -2.13 -6.86 -24.68
N ARG A 51 -1.89 -7.63 -25.73
CA ARG A 51 -2.75 -7.60 -26.94
C ARG A 51 -4.16 -8.10 -26.64
N GLU A 52 -4.29 -9.15 -25.83
CA GLU A 52 -5.60 -9.66 -25.40
C GLU A 52 -6.34 -8.63 -24.54
N MET A 53 -5.66 -8.02 -23.57
CA MET A 53 -6.23 -6.96 -22.72
C MET A 53 -6.69 -5.75 -23.55
N CYS A 54 -5.85 -5.24 -24.46
CA CYS A 54 -6.25 -4.12 -25.33
C CYS A 54 -7.46 -4.47 -26.19
N ALA A 55 -7.56 -5.71 -26.65
CA ALA A 55 -8.72 -6.14 -27.43
C ALA A 55 -10.01 -6.23 -26.58
N GLU A 56 -9.90 -6.66 -25.31
CA GLU A 56 -11.02 -6.73 -24.38
C GLU A 56 -11.57 -5.33 -24.01
N PHE A 57 -10.66 -4.37 -23.81
CA PHE A 57 -11.03 -2.99 -23.43
C PHE A 57 -11.15 -2.03 -24.61
N GLU A 58 -11.14 -2.54 -25.84
CA GLU A 58 -11.21 -1.74 -27.09
C GLU A 58 -10.10 -0.67 -27.19
N GLU A 59 -8.93 -0.94 -26.62
CA GLU A 59 -7.76 -0.05 -26.64
C GLU A 59 -6.84 -0.35 -27.82
N VAL A 60 -6.00 0.62 -28.19
CA VAL A 60 -5.03 0.48 -29.27
C VAL A 60 -3.75 -0.16 -28.74
N PHE A 61 -3.42 -1.36 -29.23
CA PHE A 61 -2.15 -2.03 -28.93
C PHE A 61 -0.99 -1.42 -29.71
N ASP A 62 0.02 -0.88 -28.99
CA ASP A 62 1.28 -0.39 -29.57
C ASP A 62 2.44 -1.29 -29.11
N GLU A 63 2.84 -2.22 -29.98
CA GLU A 63 3.91 -3.17 -29.69
C GLU A 63 5.26 -2.49 -29.33
N ALA A 64 5.57 -1.34 -29.95
CA ALA A 64 6.84 -0.66 -29.66
C ALA A 64 6.83 -0.07 -28.24
N GLN A 65 5.71 0.48 -27.82
CA GLN A 65 5.52 0.99 -26.47
C GLN A 65 5.55 -0.16 -25.44
N GLU A 66 4.88 -1.28 -25.71
CA GLU A 66 4.84 -2.42 -24.79
C GLU A 66 6.24 -3.06 -24.60
N ARG A 67 7.01 -3.19 -25.67
CA ARG A 67 8.42 -3.63 -25.59
C ARG A 67 9.29 -2.70 -24.74
N GLN A 68 9.07 -1.40 -24.83
CA GLN A 68 9.76 -0.43 -23.99
C GLN A 68 9.33 -0.57 -22.52
N SER A 69 8.05 -0.68 -22.24
CA SER A 69 7.49 -0.86 -20.90
C SER A 69 8.03 -2.13 -20.25
N PHE A 70 8.08 -3.25 -20.96
CA PHE A 70 8.67 -4.49 -20.47
C PHE A 70 10.16 -4.33 -20.10
N ALA A 71 10.95 -3.64 -20.94
CA ALA A 71 12.35 -3.39 -20.66
C ALA A 71 12.55 -2.44 -19.44
N GLU A 72 11.65 -1.49 -19.23
CA GLU A 72 11.64 -0.60 -18.07
C GLU A 72 11.26 -1.34 -16.81
N GLN A 73 10.22 -2.19 -16.85
CA GLN A 73 9.81 -3.04 -15.75
C GLN A 73 10.96 -3.98 -15.33
N HIS A 74 11.61 -4.65 -16.28
CA HIS A 74 12.74 -5.51 -15.97
C HIS A 74 13.90 -4.77 -15.29
N ARG A 75 14.21 -3.54 -15.73
CA ARG A 75 15.23 -2.70 -15.06
C ARG A 75 14.83 -2.33 -13.64
N TRP A 76 13.55 -2.03 -13.45
CA TRP A 76 13.00 -1.73 -12.13
C TRP A 76 13.08 -2.95 -11.21
N GLU A 77 12.71 -4.14 -11.68
CA GLU A 77 12.81 -5.40 -10.94
C GLU A 77 14.27 -5.73 -10.52
N MET A 78 15.23 -5.56 -11.44
CA MET A 78 16.64 -5.73 -11.08
C MET A 78 17.09 -4.78 -9.97
N GLU A 79 16.69 -3.51 -10.04
CA GLU A 79 17.05 -2.52 -9.01
C GLU A 79 16.33 -2.81 -7.69
N TYR A 80 15.07 -3.23 -7.75
CA TYR A 80 14.32 -3.66 -6.58
C TYR A 80 15.03 -4.81 -5.86
N TYR A 81 15.38 -5.89 -6.54
CA TYR A 81 16.11 -7.00 -5.92
C TYR A 81 17.49 -6.57 -5.40
N ARG A 82 18.22 -5.76 -6.17
CA ARG A 82 19.54 -5.28 -5.77
C ARG A 82 19.52 -4.49 -4.46
N THR A 83 18.50 -3.67 -4.28
CA THR A 83 18.41 -2.73 -3.15
C THR A 83 17.68 -3.30 -1.95
N ARG A 84 16.82 -4.30 -2.15
CA ARG A 84 15.88 -4.77 -1.14
C ARG A 84 16.18 -6.18 -0.63
N MET A 85 16.73 -7.03 -1.49
CA MET A 85 17.03 -8.41 -1.13
C MET A 85 18.17 -8.46 -0.09
N PRO A 86 18.05 -9.29 0.96
CA PRO A 86 19.17 -9.51 1.89
C PRO A 86 20.44 -9.94 1.15
N GLU A 87 21.59 -9.36 1.51
CA GLU A 87 22.87 -9.62 0.88
C GLU A 87 23.23 -11.13 0.87
N SER A 88 22.84 -11.84 1.94
CA SER A 88 23.06 -13.29 2.06
C SER A 88 22.30 -14.11 1.00
N ILE A 89 21.19 -13.59 0.48
CA ILE A 89 20.43 -14.21 -0.61
C ILE A 89 20.94 -13.71 -1.96
N LEU A 90 21.15 -12.40 -2.08
CA LEU A 90 21.67 -11.78 -3.31
C LEU A 90 22.99 -12.40 -3.77
N ASN A 91 23.87 -12.73 -2.84
CA ASN A 91 25.14 -13.40 -3.12
C ASN A 91 25.02 -14.85 -3.64
N GLN A 92 23.82 -15.44 -3.58
CA GLN A 92 23.53 -16.76 -4.17
C GLN A 92 22.96 -16.65 -5.60
N VAL A 93 22.62 -15.45 -6.06
CA VAL A 93 22.08 -15.19 -7.39
C VAL A 93 23.21 -15.07 -8.38
N ALA A 94 23.30 -15.97 -9.34
CA ALA A 94 24.35 -15.94 -10.36
C ALA A 94 24.11 -14.85 -11.41
N ASP A 95 22.85 -14.65 -11.82
CA ASP A 95 22.46 -13.62 -12.79
C ASP A 95 21.17 -12.91 -12.34
N LEU A 96 21.32 -11.65 -11.92
CA LEU A 96 20.19 -10.84 -11.48
C LEU A 96 19.18 -10.54 -12.60
N ARG A 97 19.62 -10.54 -13.85
CA ARG A 97 18.76 -10.33 -15.03
C ARG A 97 17.78 -11.48 -15.19
N VAL A 98 18.25 -12.71 -14.98
CA VAL A 98 17.43 -13.93 -15.04
C VAL A 98 16.46 -14.00 -13.86
N LEU A 99 16.92 -13.60 -12.66
CA LEU A 99 16.05 -13.48 -11.49
C LEU A 99 14.90 -12.48 -11.73
N ALA A 100 15.21 -11.31 -12.29
CA ALA A 100 14.21 -10.27 -12.60
C ALA A 100 13.22 -10.68 -13.71
N LEU A 101 13.51 -11.73 -14.46
CA LEU A 101 12.59 -12.38 -15.40
C LEU A 101 11.78 -13.52 -14.76
N GLY A 102 11.92 -13.72 -13.45
CA GLY A 102 11.11 -14.67 -12.70
C GLY A 102 11.75 -16.07 -12.52
N TYR A 103 13.04 -16.26 -12.79
CA TYR A 103 13.70 -17.56 -12.66
C TYR A 103 14.84 -17.54 -11.64
N CYS A 104 14.94 -18.60 -10.84
CA CYS A 104 15.99 -18.76 -9.84
C CYS A 104 16.30 -20.23 -9.57
N THR A 105 17.41 -20.52 -8.88
CA THR A 105 17.71 -21.86 -8.39
C THR A 105 16.81 -22.23 -7.20
N GLU A 106 16.67 -23.54 -6.93
CA GLU A 106 15.98 -24.05 -5.73
C GLU A 106 16.56 -23.45 -4.43
N ALA A 107 17.88 -23.23 -4.37
CA ALA A 107 18.52 -22.63 -3.20
C ALA A 107 18.06 -21.18 -2.95
N VAL A 108 18.01 -20.35 -3.98
CA VAL A 108 17.54 -18.97 -3.92
C VAL A 108 16.04 -18.93 -3.60
N PHE A 109 15.24 -19.77 -4.25
CA PHE A 109 13.80 -19.86 -4.01
C PHE A 109 13.49 -20.19 -2.54
N ARG A 110 14.18 -21.17 -1.95
CA ARG A 110 14.02 -21.54 -0.56
C ARG A 110 14.44 -20.43 0.38
N ALA A 111 15.57 -19.80 0.14
CA ALA A 111 16.05 -18.69 0.97
C ALA A 111 15.08 -17.49 0.94
N LEU A 112 14.52 -17.16 -0.22
CA LEU A 112 13.47 -16.13 -0.34
C LEU A 112 12.19 -16.52 0.37
N LYS A 113 11.75 -17.76 0.29
CA LYS A 113 10.58 -18.26 1.01
C LYS A 113 10.75 -18.14 2.53
N GLU A 114 11.93 -18.48 3.06
CA GLU A 114 12.25 -18.33 4.48
C GLU A 114 12.28 -16.85 4.89
N TYR A 115 12.84 -15.98 4.06
CA TYR A 115 12.87 -14.54 4.29
C TYR A 115 11.46 -13.94 4.31
N ARG A 116 10.59 -14.29 3.36
CA ARG A 116 9.19 -13.83 3.33
C ARG A 116 8.44 -14.25 4.59
N ALA A 117 8.55 -15.52 5.00
CA ALA A 117 7.91 -16.02 6.21
C ALA A 117 8.39 -15.27 7.47
N TRP A 118 9.66 -14.89 7.52
CA TRP A 118 10.19 -14.05 8.57
C TRP A 118 9.58 -12.64 8.51
N CYS A 119 9.49 -12.02 7.32
CA CYS A 119 8.86 -10.71 7.13
C CYS A 119 7.40 -10.71 7.61
N GLU A 120 6.60 -11.68 7.18
CA GLU A 120 5.20 -11.85 7.60
C GLU A 120 5.10 -11.96 9.12
N THR A 121 5.81 -12.91 9.71
CA THR A 121 5.78 -13.14 11.16
C THR A 121 6.17 -11.90 11.96
N TRP A 122 7.20 -11.19 11.51
CA TRP A 122 7.68 -9.99 12.21
C TRP A 122 6.69 -8.82 12.07
N THR A 123 6.12 -8.62 10.89
CA THR A 123 5.17 -7.52 10.64
C THR A 123 3.84 -7.75 11.33
N GLU A 124 3.30 -8.97 11.32
CA GLU A 124 2.10 -9.35 12.06
C GLU A 124 2.28 -9.15 13.57
N LYS A 125 3.39 -9.64 14.12
CA LYS A 125 3.71 -9.44 15.53
C LYS A 125 3.79 -7.97 15.91
N THR A 126 4.39 -7.14 15.08
CA THR A 126 4.51 -5.70 15.33
C THR A 126 3.14 -5.02 15.26
N MET A 127 2.27 -5.42 14.33
CA MET A 127 0.88 -4.95 14.25
C MET A 127 0.09 -5.31 15.52
N ASP A 128 0.22 -6.55 15.97
CA ASP A 128 -0.38 -7.01 17.22
C ASP A 128 0.12 -6.23 18.46
N GLU A 129 1.39 -5.91 18.49
CA GLU A 129 1.98 -5.08 19.56
C GLU A 129 1.43 -3.65 19.51
N ALA A 130 1.27 -3.06 18.33
CA ALA A 130 0.66 -1.74 18.15
C ALA A 130 -0.78 -1.74 18.65
N TRP A 131 -1.58 -2.75 18.30
CA TRP A 131 -2.95 -2.90 18.77
C TRP A 131 -3.03 -3.09 20.30
N LYS A 132 -2.23 -3.99 20.87
CA LYS A 132 -2.14 -4.18 22.33
C LYS A 132 -1.75 -2.91 23.07
N MET A 133 -0.83 -2.13 22.49
CA MET A 133 -0.42 -0.85 23.07
C MET A 133 -1.58 0.16 23.05
N ARG A 134 -2.33 0.25 21.95
CA ARG A 134 -3.55 1.08 21.83
C ARG A 134 -4.58 0.68 22.90
N CYS A 135 -4.87 -0.61 23.03
CA CYS A 135 -5.79 -1.15 24.05
C CYS A 135 -5.31 -0.85 25.48
N SER A 136 -4.02 -1.02 25.76
CA SER A 136 -3.46 -0.78 27.12
C SER A 136 -3.61 0.68 27.58
N GLN A 137 -3.80 1.61 26.65
CA GLN A 137 -4.04 3.02 26.94
C GLN A 137 -5.53 3.39 26.96
N GLY A 138 -6.43 2.42 26.71
CA GLY A 138 -7.88 2.66 26.61
C GLY A 138 -8.22 3.51 25.37
N LEU A 139 -7.56 3.28 24.25
CA LEU A 139 -7.67 4.04 23.01
C LEU A 139 -8.32 3.25 21.87
N GLU A 140 -8.98 2.13 22.14
CA GLU A 140 -9.60 1.25 21.13
C GLU A 140 -10.61 1.99 20.27
N SER A 141 -11.43 2.85 20.88
CA SER A 141 -12.43 3.68 20.21
C SER A 141 -11.99 5.11 19.96
N ALA A 142 -10.75 5.47 20.32
CA ALA A 142 -10.23 6.82 20.09
C ALA A 142 -9.78 7.03 18.65
N PHE A 143 -9.71 8.29 18.23
CA PHE A 143 -9.36 8.70 16.87
C PHE A 143 -10.35 8.07 15.87
N THR A 144 -9.90 7.22 14.95
CA THR A 144 -10.78 6.59 13.95
C THR A 144 -11.61 5.43 14.52
N GLY A 145 -11.32 4.96 15.73
CA GLY A 145 -11.98 3.80 16.32
C GLY A 145 -11.73 2.52 15.51
N GLU A 146 -12.82 1.88 15.09
CA GLU A 146 -12.78 0.68 14.24
C GLU A 146 -12.73 1.01 12.72
N HIS A 147 -12.84 2.30 12.36
CA HIS A 147 -12.85 2.73 10.97
C HIS A 147 -11.42 2.90 10.45
N SER A 148 -11.16 2.32 9.29
CA SER A 148 -9.86 2.42 8.65
C SER A 148 -9.78 3.64 7.73
N LEU A 149 -8.66 4.35 7.80
CA LEU A 149 -8.29 5.38 6.81
C LEU A 149 -7.36 4.81 5.72
N HIS A 150 -7.05 3.52 5.76
CA HIS A 150 -6.17 2.88 4.79
C HIS A 150 -6.62 3.17 3.36
N ASP A 151 -5.70 3.56 2.51
CA ASP A 151 -5.90 3.98 1.12
C ASP A 151 -6.77 5.25 0.92
N SER A 152 -7.12 5.97 2.00
CA SER A 152 -7.79 7.26 1.88
C SER A 152 -6.82 8.30 1.33
N VAL A 153 -7.24 9.03 0.30
CA VAL A 153 -6.47 10.15 -0.25
C VAL A 153 -6.71 11.42 0.56
N VAL A 154 -5.65 12.04 1.05
CA VAL A 154 -5.73 13.33 1.74
C VAL A 154 -5.95 14.44 0.72
N LEU A 155 -7.08 15.14 0.79
CA LEU A 155 -7.38 16.30 -0.05
C LEU A 155 -6.69 17.57 0.47
N SER A 156 -6.77 17.79 1.79
CA SER A 156 -6.21 18.98 2.42
C SER A 156 -5.83 18.76 3.88
N LEU A 157 -4.89 19.56 4.38
CA LEU A 157 -4.62 19.75 5.81
C LEU A 157 -4.53 21.26 6.05
N GLN A 158 -5.52 21.82 6.72
CA GLN A 158 -5.66 23.26 6.91
C GLN A 158 -5.71 23.62 8.39
N ARG A 159 -5.16 24.78 8.73
CA ARG A 159 -5.25 25.34 10.08
C ARG A 159 -6.47 26.26 10.19
N GLU A 160 -7.29 25.98 11.17
CA GLU A 160 -8.49 26.75 11.52
C GLU A 160 -8.37 27.28 12.97
N GLY A 161 -7.68 28.40 13.14
CA GLY A 161 -7.36 28.93 14.48
C GLY A 161 -6.31 28.06 15.20
N GLU A 162 -6.68 27.46 16.34
CA GLU A 162 -5.84 26.51 17.09
C GLU A 162 -6.03 25.07 16.62
N ASP A 163 -7.05 24.80 15.79
CA ASP A 163 -7.39 23.47 15.30
C ASP A 163 -6.69 23.20 13.95
N LEU A 164 -6.58 21.91 13.59
CA LEU A 164 -6.24 21.45 12.27
C LEU A 164 -7.41 20.65 11.69
N ARG A 165 -7.71 20.87 10.43
CA ARG A 165 -8.71 20.10 9.69
C ARG A 165 -8.04 19.36 8.53
N MET A 166 -8.20 18.04 8.51
CA MET A 166 -7.77 17.18 7.41
C MET A 166 -9.00 16.63 6.70
N GLU A 167 -9.02 16.76 5.38
CA GLU A 167 -10.10 16.26 4.53
C GLU A 167 -9.59 15.13 3.65
N PHE A 168 -10.48 14.15 3.41
CA PHE A 168 -10.21 12.97 2.59
C PHE A 168 -11.10 12.95 1.35
N ASP A 169 -10.58 12.37 0.27
CA ASP A 169 -11.36 12.08 -0.94
C ASP A 169 -12.26 10.88 -0.63
N ARG A 170 -13.51 11.19 -0.35
CA ARG A 170 -14.55 10.21 -0.04
C ARG A 170 -15.84 10.64 -0.70
N GLU A 171 -16.33 9.79 -1.56
CA GLU A 171 -17.62 9.97 -2.20
C GLU A 171 -18.76 9.82 -1.18
N ASP A 172 -19.85 10.57 -1.40
CA ASP A 172 -21.08 10.32 -0.66
C ASP A 172 -21.61 8.92 -1.05
N PRO A 173 -21.80 8.00 -0.07
CA PRO A 173 -22.30 6.66 -0.36
C PRO A 173 -23.60 6.65 -1.14
N MET A 174 -24.47 7.66 -0.94
CA MET A 174 -25.73 7.78 -1.67
C MET A 174 -25.54 8.25 -3.12
N GLU A 175 -24.54 9.10 -3.39
CA GLU A 175 -24.17 9.47 -4.76
C GLU A 175 -23.56 8.28 -5.48
N ARG A 176 -22.65 7.57 -4.85
CA ARG A 176 -22.05 6.34 -5.38
C ARG A 176 -23.09 5.27 -5.68
N LEU A 177 -24.03 5.04 -4.76
CA LEU A 177 -25.13 4.08 -4.96
C LEU A 177 -26.01 4.50 -6.14
N ARG A 178 -26.27 5.79 -6.31
CA ARG A 178 -27.05 6.31 -7.44
C ARG A 178 -26.30 6.11 -8.76
N ASP A 179 -25.02 6.41 -8.80
CA ASP A 179 -24.19 6.24 -9.99
C ASP A 179 -24.12 4.78 -10.41
N ILE A 180 -23.89 3.85 -9.48
CA ILE A 180 -23.91 2.41 -9.77
C ILE A 180 -25.29 1.96 -10.27
N ARG A 181 -26.38 2.42 -9.66
CA ARG A 181 -27.75 2.08 -10.10
C ARG A 181 -28.04 2.55 -11.52
N GLU A 182 -27.47 3.68 -11.93
CA GLU A 182 -27.67 4.24 -13.27
C GLU A 182 -26.75 3.61 -14.32
N ASN A 183 -25.50 3.29 -13.96
CA ASN A 183 -24.46 2.90 -14.90
C ASN A 183 -24.12 1.40 -14.86
N ASP A 184 -24.31 0.72 -13.71
CA ASP A 184 -24.02 -0.71 -13.53
C ASP A 184 -25.04 -1.38 -12.59
N PRO A 185 -26.31 -1.51 -13.03
CA PRO A 185 -27.35 -2.11 -12.21
C PRO A 185 -27.10 -3.60 -11.88
N GLU A 186 -26.31 -4.31 -12.71
CA GLU A 186 -25.98 -5.73 -12.49
C GLU A 186 -25.09 -5.88 -11.25
N LEU A 187 -24.20 -4.94 -11.01
CA LEU A 187 -23.35 -4.91 -9.81
C LEU A 187 -24.20 -4.79 -8.53
N LEU A 188 -25.29 -4.02 -8.54
CA LEU A 188 -26.21 -3.92 -7.40
C LEU A 188 -27.01 -5.23 -7.17
N GLU A 189 -27.38 -5.94 -8.23
CA GLU A 189 -28.04 -7.25 -8.09
C GLU A 189 -27.09 -8.29 -7.48
N GLU A 190 -25.81 -8.24 -7.84
CA GLU A 190 -24.78 -9.16 -7.37
C GLU A 190 -24.35 -8.87 -5.91
N MET A 191 -24.07 -7.61 -5.58
CA MET A 191 -23.51 -7.19 -4.30
C MET A 191 -24.56 -6.72 -3.28
N GLY A 192 -25.74 -6.29 -3.72
CA GLY A 192 -26.76 -5.63 -2.91
C GLY A 192 -26.41 -4.16 -2.61
N GLU A 193 -27.34 -3.43 -2.00
CA GLU A 193 -27.16 -2.00 -1.69
C GLU A 193 -26.37 -1.73 -0.39
N GLU A 194 -26.42 -2.66 0.57
CA GLU A 194 -25.81 -2.48 1.90
C GLU A 194 -24.30 -2.15 1.88
N PRO A 195 -23.44 -2.78 1.04
CA PRO A 195 -22.01 -2.48 1.00
C PRO A 195 -21.67 -1.04 0.64
N PHE A 196 -22.60 -0.33 -0.02
CA PHE A 196 -22.40 1.05 -0.47
C PHE A 196 -22.91 2.10 0.51
N LEU A 197 -23.57 1.68 1.60
CA LEU A 197 -24.17 2.58 2.58
C LEU A 197 -23.32 2.78 3.85
N PHE A 198 -22.12 2.22 3.91
CA PHE A 198 -21.26 2.40 5.08
C PHE A 198 -20.73 3.83 5.15
N PRO A 199 -20.90 4.50 6.31
CA PRO A 199 -20.36 5.83 6.50
C PRO A 199 -18.84 5.78 6.50
N GLU A 200 -18.22 6.69 5.76
CA GLU A 200 -16.78 6.85 5.71
C GLU A 200 -16.37 8.18 6.36
N ILE A 201 -15.16 8.24 6.89
CA ILE A 201 -14.61 9.45 7.48
C ILE A 201 -14.23 10.41 6.34
N ARG A 202 -15.00 11.51 6.23
CA ARG A 202 -14.76 12.57 5.24
C ARG A 202 -13.71 13.58 5.70
N ALA A 203 -13.70 13.88 6.99
CA ALA A 203 -12.71 14.79 7.57
C ALA A 203 -12.46 14.47 9.04
N ILE A 204 -11.29 14.91 9.52
CA ILE A 204 -10.89 14.87 10.93
C ILE A 204 -10.54 16.29 11.35
N CYS A 205 -11.18 16.77 12.44
CA CYS A 205 -10.78 17.99 13.13
C CYS A 205 -9.92 17.60 14.34
N PHE A 206 -8.66 17.98 14.35
CA PHE A 206 -7.76 17.85 15.48
C PHE A 206 -7.83 19.12 16.30
N ARG A 207 -8.35 19.03 17.52
CA ARG A 207 -8.61 20.18 18.39
C ARG A 207 -7.38 20.60 19.17
N ASP A 208 -7.09 21.90 19.21
CA ASP A 208 -5.91 22.46 19.87
C ASP A 208 -4.63 21.74 19.43
N ALA A 209 -4.35 21.82 18.15
CA ALA A 209 -3.42 20.92 17.49
C ALA A 209 -2.12 21.56 17.05
N GLU A 210 -1.04 20.79 17.16
CA GLU A 210 0.31 21.11 16.69
C GLU A 210 0.83 20.02 15.75
N ILE A 211 1.43 20.41 14.62
CA ILE A 211 2.17 19.49 13.76
C ILE A 211 3.58 19.36 14.31
N LEU A 212 3.91 18.19 14.85
CA LEU A 212 5.24 17.90 15.40
C LEU A 212 6.23 17.45 14.31
N LYS A 213 5.72 16.77 13.29
CA LYS A 213 6.51 16.27 12.16
C LYS A 213 5.65 16.25 10.91
N GLN A 214 6.20 16.80 9.83
CA GLN A 214 5.64 16.70 8.48
C GLN A 214 6.80 16.68 7.49
N GLU A 215 7.12 15.52 6.95
CA GLU A 215 8.27 15.37 6.06
C GLU A 215 8.00 15.86 4.63
N GLN A 216 6.73 15.78 4.19
CA GLN A 216 6.29 16.20 2.86
C GLN A 216 4.90 16.85 2.93
N CYS A 217 4.48 17.51 1.84
CA CYS A 217 3.11 17.96 1.67
C CYS A 217 2.17 16.77 1.61
N VAL A 218 1.12 16.78 2.46
CA VAL A 218 0.19 15.65 2.61
C VAL A 218 -0.90 15.61 1.54
N GLU A 219 -1.15 16.70 0.83
CA GLU A 219 -2.17 16.74 -0.23
C GLU A 219 -1.87 15.70 -1.32
N LYS A 220 -2.87 14.94 -1.71
CA LYS A 220 -2.79 13.80 -2.64
C LYS A 220 -1.95 12.63 -2.12
N ALA A 221 -1.66 12.56 -0.83
CA ALA A 221 -1.03 11.40 -0.23
C ALA A 221 -2.08 10.38 0.18
N PHE A 222 -1.74 9.10 0.06
CA PHE A 222 -2.54 8.00 0.59
C PHE A 222 -2.21 7.79 2.06
N TRP A 223 -3.21 7.67 2.90
CA TRP A 223 -3.07 7.27 4.29
C TRP A 223 -2.86 5.77 4.35
N LEU A 224 -1.71 5.31 4.85
CA LEU A 224 -1.40 3.89 4.92
C LEU A 224 -1.74 3.32 6.30
N TYR A 225 -1.05 3.78 7.34
CA TYR A 225 -1.19 3.29 8.70
C TYR A 225 -1.09 4.42 9.70
N ASP A 226 -1.63 4.21 10.89
CA ASP A 226 -1.53 5.15 11.99
C ASP A 226 -1.30 4.46 13.34
N GLU A 227 -0.72 5.23 14.25
CA GLU A 227 -0.60 4.92 15.67
C GLU A 227 -1.12 6.10 16.48
N ILE A 228 -1.84 5.82 17.55
CA ILE A 228 -2.29 6.83 18.50
C ILE A 228 -1.70 6.58 19.88
N TRP A 229 -1.22 7.64 20.49
CA TRP A 229 -0.61 7.59 21.83
C TRP A 229 -1.23 8.65 22.71
N ARG A 230 -1.44 8.32 24.00
CA ARG A 230 -1.86 9.31 25.00
C ARG A 230 -0.68 10.17 25.43
N THR A 231 -0.90 11.49 25.51
CA THR A 231 0.11 12.41 26.05
C THR A 231 0.00 12.50 27.58
N GLU A 232 1.03 13.01 28.22
CA GLU A 232 1.02 13.22 29.69
C GLU A 232 -0.02 14.27 30.12
N GLU A 233 -0.33 15.23 29.23
CA GLU A 233 -1.33 16.28 29.44
C GLU A 233 -2.76 15.80 29.18
N GLY A 234 -2.95 14.55 28.78
CA GLY A 234 -4.28 13.93 28.58
C GLY A 234 -4.84 14.03 27.16
N GLY A 235 -4.09 14.60 26.22
CA GLY A 235 -4.42 14.61 24.80
C GLY A 235 -3.88 13.40 24.05
N PHE A 236 -3.70 13.56 22.73
CA PHE A 236 -3.25 12.52 21.82
C PHE A 236 -2.04 12.97 21.00
N GLU A 237 -1.20 12.01 20.66
CA GLU A 237 -0.18 12.12 19.63
C GLU A 237 -0.46 11.05 18.57
N ILE A 238 -0.78 11.50 17.37
CA ILE A 238 -1.18 10.66 16.23
C ILE A 238 -0.03 10.67 15.24
N HIS A 239 0.49 9.48 14.96
CA HIS A 239 1.55 9.25 13.99
C HIS A 239 0.94 8.56 12.78
N ALA A 240 0.98 9.20 11.62
CA ALA A 240 0.51 8.64 10.37
C ALA A 240 1.66 8.33 9.43
N LEU A 241 1.57 7.20 8.77
CA LEU A 241 2.41 6.81 7.66
C LEU A 241 1.63 7.04 6.36
N LEU A 242 2.19 7.85 5.49
CA LEU A 242 1.56 8.26 4.23
C LEU A 242 2.44 7.86 3.05
N TRP A 243 1.83 7.67 1.89
CA TRP A 243 2.53 7.40 0.64
C TRP A 243 2.19 8.44 -0.43
N LYS A 244 3.21 8.95 -1.12
CA LYS A 244 3.06 9.87 -2.25
C LYS A 244 4.28 9.78 -3.17
N ASP A 245 4.07 9.85 -4.48
CA ASP A 245 5.11 9.98 -5.49
C ASP A 245 6.25 8.92 -5.37
N ASN A 246 5.95 7.68 -5.10
CA ASN A 246 6.90 6.58 -4.88
C ASN A 246 7.65 6.61 -3.55
N GLY A 247 7.19 7.36 -2.57
CA GLY A 247 7.84 7.43 -1.26
C GLY A 247 6.90 7.42 -0.08
N VAL A 248 7.35 6.75 0.99
CA VAL A 248 6.65 6.73 2.28
C VAL A 248 7.22 7.82 3.17
N PHE A 249 6.36 8.58 3.83
CA PHE A 249 6.74 9.64 4.75
C PHE A 249 5.86 9.68 6.00
N GLU A 250 6.30 10.39 7.02
CA GLU A 250 5.62 10.46 8.30
C GLU A 250 4.99 11.85 8.52
N LEU A 251 3.78 11.83 9.10
CA LEU A 251 3.11 12.96 9.69
C LEU A 251 2.88 12.66 11.18
N THR A 252 3.15 13.62 12.06
CA THR A 252 2.84 13.50 13.49
C THR A 252 2.09 14.75 13.92
N ILE A 253 0.90 14.55 14.50
CA ILE A 253 0.04 15.60 15.03
C ILE A 253 -0.16 15.32 16.52
N ARG A 254 0.06 16.35 17.37
CA ARG A 254 -0.37 16.36 18.76
C ARG A 254 -1.64 17.19 18.85
N CYS A 255 -2.65 16.70 19.56
CA CYS A 255 -3.91 17.42 19.77
C CYS A 255 -4.52 17.07 21.13
N ARG A 256 -5.44 17.94 21.58
CA ARG A 256 -6.20 17.67 22.80
C ARG A 256 -7.28 16.63 22.56
N ASP A 257 -7.97 16.69 21.42
CA ASP A 257 -9.08 15.82 21.06
C ASP A 257 -9.23 15.71 19.55
N THR A 258 -10.05 14.76 19.07
CA THR A 258 -10.37 14.58 17.66
C THR A 258 -11.88 14.52 17.47
N GLU A 259 -12.36 15.14 16.38
CA GLU A 259 -13.74 15.05 15.94
C GLU A 259 -13.79 14.51 14.51
N LEU A 260 -14.58 13.45 14.31
CA LEU A 260 -14.75 12.81 13.00
C LEU A 260 -15.98 13.39 12.30
N LEU A 261 -15.82 13.79 11.06
CA LEU A 261 -16.89 14.19 10.17
C LEU A 261 -17.11 13.09 9.14
N TRP A 262 -18.35 12.62 9.06
CA TRP A 262 -18.74 11.48 8.23
C TRP A 262 -19.36 11.93 6.92
N THR A 263 -19.34 11.06 5.92
CA THR A 263 -20.03 11.28 4.63
C THR A 263 -21.56 11.32 4.80
N VAL A 264 -22.08 10.56 5.79
CA VAL A 264 -23.52 10.54 6.15
C VAL A 264 -23.64 10.89 7.63
N PRO A 265 -24.67 11.68 8.06
CA PRO A 265 -24.91 11.93 9.48
C PRO A 265 -25.12 10.62 10.24
N GLN A 266 -24.43 10.45 11.39
CA GLN A 266 -24.55 9.23 12.22
C GLN A 266 -25.99 8.89 12.65
N ALA A 267 -26.90 9.86 12.63
CA ALA A 267 -28.32 9.68 12.98
C ALA A 267 -29.13 8.90 11.92
N ASP A 268 -28.60 8.74 10.71
CA ASP A 268 -29.28 8.10 9.58
C ASP A 268 -28.75 6.67 9.31
N ILE A 269 -27.90 6.15 10.19
CA ILE A 269 -27.40 4.77 10.12
C ILE A 269 -28.42 3.89 10.86
N PRO A 270 -28.99 2.86 10.20
CA PRO A 270 -29.96 1.96 10.80
C PRO A 270 -29.38 1.10 11.94
#